data_67c613016011a3e5093e71f48e7eeab0
#
_entry.id   67c613016011a3e5093e71f48e7eeab0
#
_cell.length_a   1.000
_cell.length_b   1.000
_cell.length_c   1.000
_cell.angle_alpha   90.00
_cell.angle_beta   90.00
_cell.angle_gamma   90.00
#
_symmetry.space_group_name_H-M   'P 1'
#
loop_
_entity.id
_entity.type
_entity.pdbx_description
1 polymer ?
#
loop_
_entity_poly.entity_id
_entity_poly.type
_entity_poly.pdbx_seq_one_letter_code
_entity_poly.pdbx_strand_id
1 'polypeptide(L)'
;MDWEQFETQLKQDQSAVEAALHAQFQDSARYADLTEAMEYSLLAGGKRIRPVLTLECCRLCGGDPEAALNFACGVEMIHTYSLIHDDLPAMDDDDLRRGWPTNHKVYGEATAILAGDGLLTAAFQALAGAKLPAERVVEAVACLAKEAGPEGMVGGQALDMAGEGRALTRKELELLQSLKTGALISAAAELGCIAAGGTAEQRAAVRTYAQCLGRAFQIQDDILDVTGTAEELGKPTGSDQVNEKSTFVTALGLEESHALVHRLTDQAEAALEGFDQPEFLIQLAQSLAQRRK
;
A
#
# COMPACT_ATOMS: atom_id res chain seq x y z
N MET A 1 17.01 -12.22 -12.92
CA MET A 1 15.96 -11.55 -13.73
C MET A 1 16.53 -10.28 -14.32
N ASP A 2 16.37 -10.00 -15.62
CA ASP A 2 16.73 -8.71 -16.18
C ASP A 2 15.59 -7.68 -16.06
N TRP A 3 15.87 -6.41 -16.42
CA TRP A 3 14.89 -5.34 -16.25
C TRP A 3 13.63 -5.51 -17.12
N GLU A 4 13.76 -6.01 -18.34
CA GLU A 4 12.63 -6.25 -19.25
C GLU A 4 11.71 -7.35 -18.72
N GLN A 5 12.29 -8.42 -18.18
CA GLN A 5 11.54 -9.49 -17.51
C GLN A 5 10.80 -8.97 -16.28
N PHE A 6 11.46 -8.13 -15.46
CA PHE A 6 10.82 -7.50 -14.29
C PHE A 6 9.62 -6.64 -14.69
N GLU A 7 9.79 -5.74 -15.67
CA GLU A 7 8.68 -4.90 -16.13
C GLU A 7 7.52 -5.71 -16.72
N THR A 8 7.85 -6.78 -17.44
CA THR A 8 6.85 -7.68 -18.02
C THR A 8 6.05 -8.36 -16.93
N GLN A 9 6.71 -8.94 -15.92
CA GLN A 9 6.08 -9.60 -14.79
C GLN A 9 5.24 -8.60 -13.96
N LEU A 10 5.77 -7.43 -13.70
CA LEU A 10 5.04 -6.37 -12.99
C LEU A 10 3.73 -6.00 -13.69
N LYS A 11 3.76 -5.83 -15.03
CA LYS A 11 2.56 -5.52 -15.83
C LYS A 11 1.57 -6.68 -15.85
N GLN A 12 2.05 -7.93 -15.89
CA GLN A 12 1.19 -9.11 -15.81
C GLN A 12 0.45 -9.17 -14.48
N ASP A 13 1.15 -8.99 -13.36
CA ASP A 13 0.55 -9.01 -12.04
C ASP A 13 -0.42 -7.84 -11.85
N GLN A 14 -0.06 -6.63 -12.29
CA GLN A 14 -0.98 -5.49 -12.29
C GLN A 14 -2.26 -5.76 -13.08
N SER A 15 -2.14 -6.35 -14.27
CA SER A 15 -3.29 -6.69 -15.11
C SER A 15 -4.17 -7.77 -14.47
N ALA A 16 -3.57 -8.78 -13.83
CA ALA A 16 -4.31 -9.82 -13.12
C ALA A 16 -5.09 -9.25 -11.93
N VAL A 17 -4.47 -8.34 -11.18
CA VAL A 17 -5.11 -7.64 -10.06
C VAL A 17 -6.26 -6.76 -10.55
N GLU A 18 -6.06 -5.94 -11.58
CA GLU A 18 -7.11 -5.08 -12.14
C GLU A 18 -8.32 -5.90 -12.61
N ALA A 19 -8.09 -7.01 -13.32
CA ALA A 19 -9.15 -7.91 -13.73
C ALA A 19 -9.90 -8.52 -12.54
N ALA A 20 -9.17 -8.93 -11.49
CA ALA A 20 -9.76 -9.50 -10.30
C ALA A 20 -10.56 -8.47 -9.49
N LEU A 21 -10.07 -7.23 -9.36
CA LEU A 21 -10.79 -6.12 -8.70
C LEU A 21 -12.09 -5.80 -9.44
N HIS A 22 -12.03 -5.70 -10.76
CA HIS A 22 -13.23 -5.42 -11.57
C HIS A 22 -14.28 -6.53 -11.46
N ALA A 23 -13.86 -7.79 -11.26
CA ALA A 23 -14.78 -8.92 -11.09
C ALA A 23 -15.53 -8.93 -9.75
N GLN A 24 -15.07 -8.18 -8.74
CA GLN A 24 -15.65 -8.22 -7.39
C GLN A 24 -17.08 -7.64 -7.29
N PHE A 25 -17.45 -6.73 -8.18
CA PHE A 25 -18.68 -5.91 -8.04
C PHE A 25 -19.71 -6.11 -9.16
N GLN A 26 -19.57 -7.14 -10.01
CA GLN A 26 -20.39 -7.31 -11.22
C GLN A 26 -21.89 -7.55 -10.98
N ASP A 27 -22.33 -7.96 -9.78
CA ASP A 27 -23.72 -8.35 -9.48
C ASP A 27 -24.51 -7.30 -8.65
N SER A 28 -24.11 -6.04 -8.66
CA SER A 28 -24.60 -5.02 -7.71
C SER A 28 -25.74 -4.12 -8.17
N ALA A 29 -26.59 -4.59 -9.07
CA ALA A 29 -27.68 -3.80 -9.67
C ALA A 29 -28.64 -3.09 -8.68
N ARG A 30 -28.68 -3.52 -7.40
CA ARG A 30 -29.56 -2.91 -6.38
C ARG A 30 -29.01 -1.62 -5.77
N TYR A 31 -27.71 -1.41 -5.84
CA TYR A 31 -26.98 -0.25 -5.28
C TYR A 31 -25.94 0.26 -6.27
N ALA A 32 -26.37 0.39 -7.51
CA ALA A 32 -25.51 0.77 -8.63
C ALA A 32 -24.68 2.04 -8.34
N ASP A 33 -25.33 3.07 -7.79
CA ASP A 33 -24.67 4.34 -7.46
C ASP A 33 -23.57 4.18 -6.42
N LEU A 34 -23.78 3.34 -5.41
CA LEU A 34 -22.74 3.05 -4.41
C LEU A 34 -21.59 2.27 -5.02
N THR A 35 -21.90 1.26 -5.83
CA THR A 35 -20.89 0.45 -6.52
C THR A 35 -20.07 1.30 -7.49
N GLU A 36 -20.71 2.18 -8.24
CA GLU A 36 -20.03 3.12 -9.12
C GLU A 36 -19.05 4.00 -8.35
N ALA A 37 -19.45 4.55 -7.20
CA ALA A 37 -18.57 5.33 -6.34
C ALA A 37 -17.39 4.52 -5.78
N MET A 38 -17.60 3.25 -5.40
CA MET A 38 -16.54 2.35 -4.97
C MET A 38 -15.54 2.05 -6.10
N GLU A 39 -16.05 1.66 -7.28
CA GLU A 39 -15.23 1.35 -8.46
C GLU A 39 -14.51 2.57 -8.99
N TYR A 40 -15.10 3.76 -8.95
CA TYR A 40 -14.46 5.01 -9.36
C TYR A 40 -13.08 5.20 -8.71
N SER A 41 -12.99 5.02 -7.40
CA SER A 41 -11.71 5.16 -6.68
C SER A 41 -10.84 3.90 -6.79
N LEU A 42 -11.45 2.71 -6.74
CA LEU A 42 -10.73 1.44 -6.78
C LEU A 42 -10.03 1.23 -8.12
N LEU A 43 -10.67 1.61 -9.22
CA LEU A 43 -10.17 1.43 -10.59
C LEU A 43 -9.50 2.69 -11.17
N ALA A 44 -9.30 3.74 -10.37
CA ALA A 44 -8.62 4.99 -10.78
C ALA A 44 -7.13 4.82 -11.13
N GLY A 45 -6.65 3.58 -11.26
CA GLY A 45 -5.26 3.26 -11.57
C GLY A 45 -4.34 3.34 -10.34
N GLY A 46 -3.05 3.44 -10.60
CA GLY A 46 -2.00 3.48 -9.59
C GLY A 46 -0.96 2.39 -9.78
N LYS A 47 0.11 2.41 -8.98
CA LYS A 47 1.24 1.47 -9.11
C LYS A 47 0.90 0.04 -8.65
N ARG A 48 -0.19 -0.16 -7.93
CA ARG A 48 -0.65 -1.47 -7.40
C ARG A 48 0.44 -2.24 -6.63
N ILE A 49 1.30 -1.53 -5.93
CA ILE A 49 2.45 -2.14 -5.24
C ILE A 49 2.00 -3.17 -4.19
N ARG A 50 0.97 -2.86 -3.39
CA ARG A 50 0.50 -3.77 -2.33
C ARG A 50 -0.05 -5.07 -2.88
N PRO A 51 -0.99 -5.10 -3.84
CA PRO A 51 -1.47 -6.36 -4.39
C PRO A 51 -0.38 -7.12 -5.16
N VAL A 52 0.49 -6.45 -5.93
CA VAL A 52 1.65 -7.09 -6.58
C VAL A 52 2.56 -7.73 -5.55
N LEU A 53 2.85 -7.04 -4.44
CA LEU A 53 3.64 -7.59 -3.34
C LEU A 53 3.00 -8.86 -2.75
N THR A 54 1.66 -8.91 -2.65
CA THR A 54 0.94 -10.11 -2.21
C THR A 54 1.17 -11.28 -3.18
N LEU A 55 1.05 -11.05 -4.48
CA LEU A 55 1.27 -12.09 -5.49
C LEU A 55 2.73 -12.58 -5.50
N GLU A 56 3.67 -11.66 -5.45
CA GLU A 56 5.10 -11.98 -5.52
C GLU A 56 5.62 -12.65 -4.24
N CYS A 57 5.13 -12.27 -3.07
CA CYS A 57 5.46 -12.98 -1.83
C CYS A 57 4.83 -14.38 -1.79
N CYS A 58 3.66 -14.58 -2.43
CA CYS A 58 3.10 -15.91 -2.62
C CYS A 58 4.01 -16.77 -3.51
N ARG A 59 4.45 -16.23 -4.64
CA ARG A 59 5.36 -16.92 -5.57
C ARG A 59 6.71 -17.21 -4.91
N LEU A 60 7.28 -16.25 -4.19
CA LEU A 60 8.53 -16.40 -3.44
C LEU A 60 8.48 -17.57 -2.43
N CYS A 61 7.34 -17.73 -1.76
CA CYS A 61 7.12 -18.81 -0.79
C CYS A 61 6.68 -20.14 -1.44
N GLY A 62 6.75 -20.26 -2.78
CA GLY A 62 6.44 -21.47 -3.53
C GLY A 62 4.93 -21.73 -3.75
N GLY A 63 4.09 -20.71 -3.54
CA GLY A 63 2.64 -20.78 -3.79
C GLY A 63 2.27 -20.38 -5.22
N ASP A 64 0.99 -20.62 -5.53
CA ASP A 64 0.38 -20.14 -6.79
C ASP A 64 -0.16 -18.71 -6.57
N PRO A 65 0.36 -17.69 -7.28
CA PRO A 65 -0.11 -16.31 -7.12
C PRO A 65 -1.59 -16.14 -7.51
N GLU A 66 -2.15 -16.97 -8.37
CA GLU A 66 -3.58 -16.94 -8.71
C GLU A 66 -4.45 -17.25 -7.46
N ALA A 67 -4.01 -18.15 -6.59
CA ALA A 67 -4.68 -18.44 -5.34
C ALA A 67 -4.65 -17.29 -4.33
N ALA A 68 -3.69 -16.34 -4.47
CA ALA A 68 -3.55 -15.16 -3.62
C ALA A 68 -4.35 -13.94 -4.14
N LEU A 69 -4.97 -13.99 -5.33
CA LEU A 69 -5.67 -12.85 -5.93
C LEU A 69 -6.74 -12.25 -5.02
N ASN A 70 -7.51 -13.07 -4.31
CA ASN A 70 -8.53 -12.56 -3.38
C ASN A 70 -7.90 -11.78 -2.22
N PHE A 71 -6.74 -12.19 -1.74
CA PHE A 71 -6.00 -11.47 -0.69
C PHE A 71 -5.40 -10.17 -1.25
N ALA A 72 -4.88 -10.21 -2.48
CA ALA A 72 -4.39 -9.03 -3.19
C ALA A 72 -5.50 -7.99 -3.42
N CYS A 73 -6.71 -8.42 -3.81
CA CYS A 73 -7.87 -7.55 -3.93
C CYS A 73 -8.25 -6.94 -2.58
N GLY A 74 -8.27 -7.74 -1.51
CA GLY A 74 -8.63 -7.26 -0.19
C GLY A 74 -7.69 -6.17 0.32
N VAL A 75 -6.38 -6.34 0.18
CA VAL A 75 -5.42 -5.31 0.62
C VAL A 75 -5.55 -4.02 -0.20
N GLU A 76 -5.85 -4.10 -1.50
CA GLU A 76 -6.06 -2.90 -2.32
C GLU A 76 -7.38 -2.20 -2.00
N MET A 77 -8.45 -2.94 -1.66
CA MET A 77 -9.70 -2.36 -1.16
C MET A 77 -9.49 -1.61 0.15
N ILE A 78 -8.73 -2.19 1.09
CA ILE A 78 -8.34 -1.51 2.35
C ILE A 78 -7.56 -0.24 2.04
N HIS A 79 -6.60 -0.27 1.13
CA HIS A 79 -5.86 0.92 0.72
C HIS A 79 -6.78 1.97 0.08
N THR A 80 -7.71 1.54 -0.78
CA THR A 80 -8.58 2.48 -1.50
C THR A 80 -9.59 3.14 -0.56
N TYR A 81 -10.20 2.41 0.37
CA TYR A 81 -11.12 3.02 1.32
C TYR A 81 -10.41 4.08 2.16
N SER A 82 -9.18 3.82 2.58
CA SER A 82 -8.43 4.81 3.37
C SER A 82 -8.19 6.10 2.59
N LEU A 83 -7.89 6.00 1.29
CA LEU A 83 -7.74 7.18 0.44
C LEU A 83 -9.05 7.96 0.27
N ILE A 84 -10.19 7.25 0.09
CA ILE A 84 -11.50 7.91 -0.01
C ILE A 84 -11.82 8.70 1.26
N HIS A 85 -11.55 8.10 2.43
CA HIS A 85 -11.83 8.76 3.70
C HIS A 85 -10.81 9.86 4.03
N ASP A 86 -9.53 9.68 3.69
CA ASP A 86 -8.51 10.71 3.86
C ASP A 86 -8.83 11.98 3.05
N ASP A 87 -9.42 11.84 1.86
CA ASP A 87 -9.78 12.96 1.00
C ASP A 87 -10.98 13.79 1.50
N LEU A 88 -11.76 13.31 2.49
CA LEU A 88 -12.96 14.00 2.99
C LEU A 88 -12.64 15.36 3.64
N PRO A 89 -13.61 16.32 3.62
CA PRO A 89 -13.42 17.64 4.24
C PRO A 89 -13.12 17.61 5.74
N ALA A 90 -13.46 16.52 6.44
CA ALA A 90 -13.14 16.33 7.86
C ALA A 90 -11.72 15.77 8.09
N MET A 91 -10.99 15.48 7.03
CA MET A 91 -9.64 14.90 7.02
C MET A 91 -8.70 15.83 6.24
N ASP A 92 -8.10 15.39 5.13
CA ASP A 92 -7.14 16.17 4.35
C ASP A 92 -7.80 17.24 3.44
N ASP A 93 -9.14 17.16 3.19
CA ASP A 93 -9.93 18.02 2.30
C ASP A 93 -9.33 18.19 0.90
N ASP A 94 -8.89 17.07 0.31
CA ASP A 94 -8.26 17.07 -1.00
C ASP A 94 -9.29 17.10 -2.13
N ASP A 95 -9.11 18.00 -3.10
CA ASP A 95 -9.96 18.11 -4.30
C ASP A 95 -9.61 17.10 -5.38
N LEU A 96 -8.34 16.69 -5.46
CA LEU A 96 -7.80 15.85 -6.52
C LEU A 96 -6.96 14.70 -5.95
N ARG A 97 -7.12 13.49 -6.51
CA ARG A 97 -6.27 12.34 -6.25
C ARG A 97 -5.88 11.67 -7.57
N ARG A 98 -4.58 11.46 -7.79
CA ARG A 98 -4.04 10.91 -9.04
C ARG A 98 -4.48 11.69 -10.29
N GLY A 99 -4.71 13.00 -10.15
CA GLY A 99 -5.16 13.87 -11.24
C GLY A 99 -6.67 13.85 -11.52
N TRP A 100 -7.45 13.04 -10.78
CA TRP A 100 -8.90 12.98 -10.87
C TRP A 100 -9.56 13.65 -9.66
N PRO A 101 -10.78 14.21 -9.81
CA PRO A 101 -11.56 14.69 -8.66
C PRO A 101 -11.72 13.58 -7.61
N THR A 102 -11.63 13.94 -6.33
CA THR A 102 -11.82 13.00 -5.23
C THR A 102 -13.24 12.49 -5.14
N ASN A 103 -13.46 11.34 -4.52
CA ASN A 103 -14.75 10.66 -4.48
C ASN A 103 -15.88 11.57 -3.95
N HIS A 104 -15.61 12.31 -2.87
CA HIS A 104 -16.61 13.21 -2.30
C HIS A 104 -16.93 14.41 -3.19
N LYS A 105 -16.03 14.83 -4.08
CA LYS A 105 -16.32 15.89 -5.07
C LYS A 105 -17.22 15.42 -6.20
N VAL A 106 -17.16 14.12 -6.54
CA VAL A 106 -17.99 13.53 -7.61
C VAL A 106 -19.34 13.06 -7.09
N TYR A 107 -19.37 12.35 -5.97
CA TYR A 107 -20.55 11.65 -5.45
C TYR A 107 -21.15 12.28 -4.18
N GLY A 108 -20.49 13.29 -3.61
CA GLY A 108 -20.86 13.90 -2.33
C GLY A 108 -20.33 13.13 -1.13
N GLU A 109 -20.21 13.82 0.01
CA GLU A 109 -19.58 13.30 1.24
C GLU A 109 -20.24 12.03 1.77
N ALA A 110 -21.58 11.99 1.83
CA ALA A 110 -22.31 10.84 2.36
C ALA A 110 -22.06 9.56 1.53
N THR A 111 -22.03 9.67 0.19
CA THR A 111 -21.74 8.54 -0.70
C THR A 111 -20.28 8.13 -0.58
N ALA A 112 -19.35 9.08 -0.47
CA ALA A 112 -17.94 8.79 -0.28
C ALA A 112 -17.67 8.04 1.04
N ILE A 113 -18.31 8.43 2.14
CA ILE A 113 -18.24 7.69 3.43
C ILE A 113 -18.71 6.25 3.23
N LEU A 114 -19.89 6.07 2.61
CA LEU A 114 -20.45 4.73 2.38
C LEU A 114 -19.62 3.90 1.39
N ALA A 115 -19.00 4.54 0.39
CA ALA A 115 -18.10 3.86 -0.55
C ALA A 115 -16.84 3.33 0.16
N GLY A 116 -16.27 4.12 1.07
CA GLY A 116 -15.18 3.67 1.92
C GLY A 116 -15.59 2.50 2.84
N ASP A 117 -16.71 2.62 3.55
CA ASP A 117 -17.26 1.54 4.40
C ASP A 117 -17.55 0.26 3.60
N GLY A 118 -18.08 0.44 2.38
CA GLY A 118 -18.36 -0.66 1.45
C GLY A 118 -17.08 -1.40 1.06
N LEU A 119 -16.03 -0.68 0.67
CA LEU A 119 -14.72 -1.26 0.32
C LEU A 119 -14.05 -1.93 1.51
N LEU A 120 -14.09 -1.29 2.70
CA LEU A 120 -13.55 -1.87 3.93
C LEU A 120 -14.19 -3.23 4.22
N THR A 121 -15.51 -3.33 4.10
CA THR A 121 -16.23 -4.59 4.35
C THR A 121 -16.00 -5.60 3.23
N ALA A 122 -16.01 -5.16 1.95
CA ALA A 122 -15.75 -6.01 0.79
C ALA A 122 -14.34 -6.63 0.82
N ALA A 123 -13.35 -5.93 1.39
CA ALA A 123 -12.02 -6.47 1.57
C ALA A 123 -12.02 -7.79 2.34
N PHE A 124 -12.72 -7.84 3.47
CA PHE A 124 -12.83 -9.07 4.27
C PHE A 124 -13.70 -10.13 3.60
N GLN A 125 -14.71 -9.73 2.84
CA GLN A 125 -15.50 -10.65 2.01
C GLN A 125 -14.61 -11.29 0.94
N ALA A 126 -13.73 -10.54 0.29
CA ALA A 126 -12.79 -11.07 -0.70
C ALA A 126 -11.84 -12.10 -0.06
N LEU A 127 -11.24 -11.79 1.10
CA LEU A 127 -10.40 -12.75 1.82
C LEU A 127 -11.16 -14.03 2.18
N ALA A 128 -12.36 -13.90 2.74
CA ALA A 128 -13.19 -15.02 3.16
C ALA A 128 -13.65 -15.89 1.97
N GLY A 129 -13.75 -15.32 0.77
CA GLY A 129 -14.08 -16.00 -0.47
C GLY A 129 -12.92 -16.72 -1.15
N ALA A 130 -11.68 -16.64 -0.62
CA ALA A 130 -10.53 -17.28 -1.22
C ALA A 130 -10.64 -18.81 -1.19
N LYS A 131 -10.26 -19.45 -2.31
CA LYS A 131 -10.25 -20.91 -2.45
C LYS A 131 -8.97 -21.51 -1.84
N LEU A 132 -8.78 -21.28 -0.54
CA LEU A 132 -7.64 -21.72 0.25
C LEU A 132 -8.13 -22.53 1.47
N PRO A 133 -7.25 -23.29 2.14
CA PRO A 133 -7.59 -23.92 3.41
C PRO A 133 -8.12 -22.92 4.44
N ALA A 134 -9.16 -23.29 5.18
CA ALA A 134 -9.85 -22.39 6.11
C ALA A 134 -8.91 -21.74 7.13
N GLU A 135 -7.90 -22.46 7.59
CA GLU A 135 -6.88 -21.97 8.51
C GLU A 135 -6.11 -20.78 7.93
N ARG A 136 -5.73 -20.85 6.65
CA ARG A 136 -5.03 -19.76 5.96
C ARG A 136 -5.95 -18.56 5.76
N VAL A 137 -7.23 -18.78 5.45
CA VAL A 137 -8.21 -17.70 5.30
C VAL A 137 -8.42 -16.99 6.64
N VAL A 138 -8.58 -17.71 7.74
CA VAL A 138 -8.73 -17.12 9.07
C VAL A 138 -7.46 -16.33 9.47
N GLU A 139 -6.29 -16.89 9.21
CA GLU A 139 -5.01 -16.23 9.47
C GLU A 139 -4.85 -14.94 8.64
N ALA A 140 -5.23 -14.97 7.36
CA ALA A 140 -5.20 -13.80 6.49
C ALA A 140 -6.16 -12.69 6.97
N VAL A 141 -7.39 -13.06 7.34
CA VAL A 141 -8.37 -12.13 7.92
C VAL A 141 -7.83 -11.49 9.19
N ALA A 142 -7.25 -12.28 10.10
CA ALA A 142 -6.66 -11.78 11.35
C ALA A 142 -5.47 -10.85 11.08
N CYS A 143 -4.59 -11.21 10.13
CA CYS A 143 -3.45 -10.39 9.70
C CYS A 143 -3.93 -9.03 9.16
N LEU A 144 -4.83 -9.04 8.17
CA LEU A 144 -5.31 -7.80 7.55
C LEU A 144 -6.07 -6.93 8.56
N ALA A 145 -6.91 -7.52 9.42
CA ALA A 145 -7.67 -6.78 10.43
C ALA A 145 -6.76 -6.08 11.44
N LYS A 146 -5.67 -6.72 11.85
CA LYS A 146 -4.68 -6.13 12.75
C LYS A 146 -3.96 -4.97 12.09
N GLU A 147 -3.38 -5.21 10.90
CA GLU A 147 -2.52 -4.24 10.23
C GLU A 147 -3.31 -3.06 9.59
N ALA A 148 -4.59 -3.25 9.26
CA ALA A 148 -5.47 -2.16 8.82
C ALA A 148 -6.12 -1.41 10.00
N GLY A 149 -6.24 -2.03 11.15
CA GLY A 149 -7.00 -1.55 12.31
C GLY A 149 -6.27 -0.54 13.22
N PRO A 150 -6.73 -0.42 14.49
CA PRO A 150 -6.16 0.55 15.45
C PRO A 150 -4.68 0.30 15.79
N GLU A 151 -4.21 -0.96 15.68
CA GLU A 151 -2.80 -1.30 15.90
C GLU A 151 -1.93 -1.10 14.63
N GLY A 152 -2.52 -0.67 13.52
CA GLY A 152 -1.88 -0.47 12.23
C GLY A 152 -2.30 0.84 11.58
N MET A 153 -2.78 0.77 10.33
CA MET A 153 -3.03 1.93 9.47
C MET A 153 -3.97 2.97 10.09
N VAL A 154 -5.11 2.55 10.66
CA VAL A 154 -6.06 3.49 11.30
C VAL A 154 -5.42 4.17 12.51
N GLY A 155 -4.65 3.43 13.33
CA GLY A 155 -3.88 4.02 14.43
C GLY A 155 -2.83 5.01 13.95
N GLY A 156 -2.15 4.71 12.83
CA GLY A 156 -1.23 5.62 12.17
C GLY A 156 -1.90 6.90 11.70
N GLN A 157 -3.09 6.80 11.09
CA GLN A 157 -3.88 7.95 10.68
C GLN A 157 -4.32 8.82 11.88
N ALA A 158 -4.73 8.19 12.98
CA ALA A 158 -5.07 8.91 14.20
C ALA A 158 -3.86 9.68 14.79
N LEU A 159 -2.64 9.11 14.70
CA LEU A 159 -1.41 9.78 15.11
C LEU A 159 -1.06 10.94 14.17
N ASP A 160 -1.31 10.80 12.87
CA ASP A 160 -1.09 11.84 11.86
C ASP A 160 -1.95 13.07 12.17
N MET A 161 -3.26 12.88 12.31
CA MET A 161 -4.21 13.94 12.70
C MET A 161 -3.84 14.62 14.04
N ALA A 162 -3.45 13.84 15.04
CA ALA A 162 -3.01 14.36 16.34
C ALA A 162 -1.65 15.08 16.28
N GLY A 163 -0.88 14.85 15.23
CA GLY A 163 0.42 15.46 14.97
C GLY A 163 0.36 16.78 14.21
N GLU A 164 -0.78 17.15 13.65
CA GLU A 164 -0.94 18.39 12.89
C GLU A 164 -0.61 19.63 13.71
N GLY A 165 0.04 20.61 13.07
CA GLY A 165 0.41 21.89 13.69
C GLY A 165 1.55 21.80 14.73
N ARG A 166 2.26 20.66 14.84
CA ARG A 166 3.45 20.52 15.69
C ARG A 166 4.57 19.75 15.01
N ALA A 167 5.81 20.07 15.37
CA ALA A 167 6.95 19.27 14.94
C ALA A 167 6.96 17.90 15.65
N LEU A 168 7.02 16.81 14.88
CA LEU A 168 7.18 15.46 15.41
C LEU A 168 8.65 15.17 15.71
N THR A 169 8.90 14.47 16.80
CA THR A 169 10.22 13.87 17.03
C THR A 169 10.48 12.77 16.02
N ARG A 170 11.74 12.45 15.77
CA ARG A 170 12.12 11.31 14.90
C ARG A 170 11.41 10.01 15.28
N LYS A 171 11.29 9.70 16.57
CA LYS A 171 10.60 8.47 17.04
C LYS A 171 9.11 8.48 16.74
N GLU A 172 8.45 9.63 16.91
CA GLU A 172 7.03 9.79 16.58
C GLU A 172 6.82 9.66 15.07
N LEU A 173 7.68 10.27 14.25
CA LEU A 173 7.64 10.16 12.79
C LEU A 173 7.86 8.71 12.33
N GLU A 174 8.86 8.02 12.87
CA GLU A 174 9.12 6.61 12.58
C GLU A 174 7.92 5.72 12.96
N LEU A 175 7.29 5.95 14.12
CA LEU A 175 6.10 5.22 14.54
C LEU A 175 4.92 5.50 13.61
N LEU A 176 4.61 6.76 13.35
CA LEU A 176 3.53 7.18 12.45
C LEU A 176 3.67 6.51 11.09
N GLN A 177 4.82 6.63 10.46
CA GLN A 177 5.08 6.06 9.13
C GLN A 177 5.01 4.52 9.13
N SER A 178 5.50 3.88 10.19
CA SER A 178 5.41 2.42 10.32
C SER A 178 3.97 1.92 10.41
N LEU A 179 3.09 2.70 11.01
CA LEU A 179 1.67 2.35 11.14
C LEU A 179 0.85 2.81 9.93
N LYS A 180 0.88 4.11 9.58
CA LYS A 180 0.05 4.68 8.50
C LYS A 180 0.35 4.02 7.14
N THR A 181 1.62 3.81 6.83
CA THR A 181 2.06 3.27 5.53
C THR A 181 2.62 1.86 5.64
N GLY A 182 3.52 1.61 6.59
CA GLY A 182 4.27 0.37 6.70
C GLY A 182 3.42 -0.84 7.08
N ALA A 183 2.40 -0.67 7.91
CA ALA A 183 1.55 -1.76 8.36
C ALA A 183 0.85 -2.47 7.18
N LEU A 184 0.25 -1.71 6.27
CA LEU A 184 -0.47 -2.31 5.14
C LEU A 184 0.47 -2.90 4.07
N ILE A 185 1.69 -2.38 3.93
CA ILE A 185 2.72 -2.97 3.08
C ILE A 185 3.20 -4.31 3.69
N SER A 186 3.37 -4.36 5.01
CA SER A 186 3.70 -5.59 5.73
C SER A 186 2.58 -6.63 5.63
N ALA A 187 1.32 -6.21 5.79
CA ALA A 187 0.16 -7.08 5.58
C ALA A 187 0.16 -7.69 4.17
N ALA A 188 0.42 -6.89 3.14
CA ALA A 188 0.46 -7.37 1.76
C ALA A 188 1.47 -8.51 1.56
N ALA A 189 2.69 -8.35 2.06
CA ALA A 189 3.71 -9.38 1.98
C ALA A 189 3.33 -10.64 2.78
N GLU A 190 2.83 -10.46 4.02
CA GLU A 190 2.41 -11.58 4.85
C GLU A 190 1.23 -12.34 4.26
N LEU A 191 0.25 -11.67 3.68
CA LEU A 191 -0.88 -12.29 2.99
C LEU A 191 -0.43 -13.19 1.86
N GLY A 192 0.57 -12.79 1.08
CA GLY A 192 1.18 -13.64 0.06
C GLY A 192 1.81 -14.91 0.65
N CYS A 193 2.61 -14.76 1.69
CA CYS A 193 3.21 -15.90 2.40
C CYS A 193 2.15 -16.84 3.01
N ILE A 194 1.08 -16.28 3.62
CA ILE A 194 -0.04 -17.06 4.14
C ILE A 194 -0.75 -17.83 3.02
N ALA A 195 -1.00 -17.21 1.87
CA ALA A 195 -1.63 -17.85 0.73
C ALA A 195 -0.81 -19.06 0.24
N ALA A 196 0.50 -18.94 0.20
CA ALA A 196 1.42 -20.03 -0.13
C ALA A 196 1.46 -21.14 0.94
N GLY A 197 1.08 -20.83 2.19
CA GLY A 197 1.30 -21.71 3.36
C GLY A 197 2.77 -21.73 3.78
N GLY A 198 3.45 -20.60 3.63
CA GLY A 198 4.84 -20.44 4.00
C GLY A 198 5.10 -20.63 5.48
N THR A 199 6.37 -20.91 5.82
CA THR A 199 6.80 -21.14 7.20
C THR A 199 6.84 -19.85 8.03
N ALA A 200 6.96 -19.99 9.35
CA ALA A 200 7.11 -18.83 10.24
C ALA A 200 8.38 -18.02 9.92
N GLU A 201 9.47 -18.68 9.52
CA GLU A 201 10.73 -18.05 9.11
C GLU A 201 10.53 -17.26 7.80
N GLN A 202 9.88 -17.85 6.81
CA GLN A 202 9.54 -17.16 5.55
C GLN A 202 8.65 -15.94 5.82
N ARG A 203 7.66 -16.10 6.69
CA ARG A 203 6.77 -14.99 7.07
C ARG A 203 7.55 -13.85 7.75
N ALA A 204 8.45 -14.17 8.67
CA ALA A 204 9.31 -13.17 9.33
C ALA A 204 10.20 -12.44 8.31
N ALA A 205 10.75 -13.17 7.35
CA ALA A 205 11.61 -12.62 6.30
C ALA A 205 10.84 -11.65 5.38
N VAL A 206 9.68 -12.06 4.83
CA VAL A 206 8.88 -11.17 3.96
C VAL A 206 8.33 -9.97 4.73
N ARG A 207 8.03 -10.12 6.03
CA ARG A 207 7.65 -8.99 6.89
C ARG A 207 8.81 -8.00 7.05
N THR A 208 10.03 -8.47 7.31
CA THR A 208 11.23 -7.62 7.40
C THR A 208 11.49 -6.89 6.09
N TYR A 209 11.43 -7.61 4.96
CA TYR A 209 11.52 -7.03 3.63
C TYR A 209 10.51 -5.90 3.44
N ALA A 210 9.23 -6.15 3.73
CA ALA A 210 8.14 -5.19 3.53
C ALA A 210 8.27 -3.96 4.43
N GLN A 211 8.73 -4.12 5.67
CA GLN A 211 9.00 -3.01 6.59
C GLN A 211 10.11 -2.10 6.08
N CYS A 212 11.21 -2.68 5.60
CA CYS A 212 12.30 -1.92 5.01
C CYS A 212 11.87 -1.21 3.72
N LEU A 213 11.14 -1.92 2.84
CA LEU A 213 10.60 -1.40 1.60
C LEU A 213 9.66 -0.21 1.85
N GLY A 214 8.71 -0.35 2.77
CA GLY A 214 7.73 0.70 3.08
C GLY A 214 8.39 1.97 3.65
N ARG A 215 9.38 1.81 4.52
CA ARG A 215 10.16 2.94 5.05
C ARG A 215 11.00 3.61 3.97
N ALA A 216 11.72 2.84 3.15
CA ALA A 216 12.51 3.37 2.03
C ALA A 216 11.62 4.13 1.05
N PHE A 217 10.45 3.57 0.72
CA PHE A 217 9.45 4.18 -0.14
C PHE A 217 8.99 5.55 0.39
N GLN A 218 8.65 5.65 1.67
CA GLN A 218 8.18 6.91 2.26
C GLN A 218 9.30 7.97 2.31
N ILE A 219 10.51 7.58 2.70
CA ILE A 219 11.65 8.51 2.72
C ILE A 219 11.97 9.01 1.31
N GLN A 220 11.85 8.14 0.31
CA GLN A 220 12.04 8.52 -1.09
C GLN A 220 10.93 9.49 -1.57
N ASP A 221 9.67 9.32 -1.09
CA ASP A 221 8.61 10.30 -1.35
C ASP A 221 8.94 11.67 -0.74
N ASP A 222 9.39 11.71 0.50
CA ASP A 222 9.81 12.95 1.18
C ASP A 222 10.97 13.64 0.44
N ILE A 223 11.94 12.85 -0.06
CA ILE A 223 13.05 13.36 -0.89
C ILE A 223 12.53 13.96 -2.19
N LEU A 224 11.62 13.27 -2.86
CA LEU A 224 11.07 13.73 -4.15
C LEU A 224 10.19 14.97 -3.98
N ASP A 225 9.48 15.13 -2.88
CA ASP A 225 8.70 16.36 -2.62
C ASP A 225 9.60 17.60 -2.53
N VAL A 226 10.84 17.44 -2.04
CA VAL A 226 11.82 18.55 -1.93
C VAL A 226 12.66 18.74 -3.19
N THR A 227 13.01 17.66 -3.90
CA THR A 227 14.00 17.69 -5.01
C THR A 227 13.37 17.58 -6.39
N GLY A 228 12.15 17.08 -6.50
CA GLY A 228 11.44 16.87 -7.76
C GLY A 228 10.91 18.16 -8.37
N THR A 229 10.43 18.07 -9.60
CA THR A 229 9.70 19.16 -10.27
C THR A 229 8.21 18.85 -10.34
N ALA A 230 7.37 19.88 -10.40
CA ALA A 230 5.91 19.71 -10.54
C ALA A 230 5.53 18.89 -11.78
N GLU A 231 6.33 18.99 -12.88
CA GLU A 231 6.13 18.20 -14.09
C GLU A 231 6.44 16.70 -13.89
N GLU A 232 7.47 16.38 -13.09
CA GLU A 232 7.86 15.00 -12.79
C GLU A 232 6.89 14.34 -11.80
N LEU A 233 6.40 15.08 -10.81
CA LEU A 233 5.57 14.54 -9.73
C LEU A 233 4.07 14.56 -10.04
N GLY A 234 3.62 15.33 -11.02
CA GLY A 234 2.20 15.51 -11.34
C GLY A 234 1.39 16.22 -10.25
N LYS A 235 2.08 16.81 -9.25
CA LYS A 235 1.53 17.63 -8.15
C LYS A 235 2.51 18.78 -7.84
N PRO A 236 2.06 19.86 -7.18
CA PRO A 236 2.96 20.91 -6.70
C PRO A 236 4.04 20.33 -5.79
N THR A 237 5.29 20.76 -5.96
CA THR A 237 6.42 20.43 -5.08
C THR A 237 6.37 21.27 -3.81
N GLY A 238 6.91 20.73 -2.70
CA GLY A 238 6.92 21.44 -1.40
C GLY A 238 5.57 21.46 -0.71
N SER A 239 4.65 20.56 -1.09
CA SER A 239 3.34 20.44 -0.44
C SER A 239 3.47 20.14 1.05
N ASP A 240 4.45 19.34 1.45
CA ASP A 240 4.71 19.02 2.85
C ASP A 240 5.23 20.22 3.64
N GLN A 241 6.01 21.13 3.01
CA GLN A 241 6.44 22.38 3.63
C GLN A 241 5.30 23.38 3.79
N VAL A 242 4.41 23.47 2.79
CA VAL A 242 3.22 24.34 2.85
C VAL A 242 2.27 23.89 3.95
N ASN A 243 2.14 22.58 4.14
CA ASN A 243 1.26 21.98 5.16
C ASN A 243 1.96 21.78 6.51
N GLU A 244 3.18 22.31 6.70
CA GLU A 244 3.98 22.17 7.94
C GLU A 244 4.13 20.70 8.41
N LYS A 245 4.10 19.73 7.46
CA LYS A 245 4.25 18.30 7.76
C LYS A 245 5.69 17.98 8.18
N SER A 246 5.84 17.19 9.24
CA SER A 246 7.13 16.64 9.64
C SER A 246 7.51 15.49 8.70
N THR A 247 8.66 15.59 8.02
CA THR A 247 9.18 14.60 7.07
C THR A 247 10.55 14.08 7.52
N PHE A 248 11.00 12.97 6.95
CA PHE A 248 12.38 12.49 7.21
C PHE A 248 13.42 13.50 6.73
N VAL A 249 13.17 14.20 5.63
CA VAL A 249 14.11 15.22 5.13
C VAL A 249 14.21 16.40 6.08
N THR A 250 13.10 16.85 6.69
CA THR A 250 13.15 17.91 7.71
C THR A 250 13.83 17.47 9.01
N ALA A 251 13.71 16.17 9.37
CA ALA A 251 14.27 15.63 10.60
C ALA A 251 15.75 15.22 10.49
N LEU A 252 16.22 14.77 9.33
CA LEU A 252 17.55 14.19 9.12
C LEU A 252 18.43 15.00 8.15
N GLY A 253 17.82 15.79 7.29
CA GLY A 253 18.47 16.39 6.12
C GLY A 253 18.51 15.45 4.92
N LEU A 254 18.72 16.02 3.73
CA LEU A 254 18.64 15.31 2.46
C LEU A 254 19.69 14.20 2.31
N GLU A 255 20.93 14.46 2.67
CA GLU A 255 22.04 13.50 2.55
C GLU A 255 21.83 12.25 3.41
N GLU A 256 21.45 12.43 4.69
CA GLU A 256 21.19 11.29 5.57
C GLU A 256 19.92 10.54 5.18
N SER A 257 18.92 11.23 4.61
CA SER A 257 17.71 10.59 4.07
C SER A 257 18.07 9.68 2.89
N HIS A 258 18.89 10.12 1.94
CA HIS A 258 19.39 9.26 0.86
C HIS A 258 20.18 8.05 1.40
N ALA A 259 21.11 8.29 2.35
CA ALA A 259 21.87 7.21 2.95
C ALA A 259 20.97 6.20 3.68
N LEU A 260 19.87 6.66 4.31
CA LEU A 260 18.91 5.79 4.98
C LEU A 260 18.11 4.96 3.97
N VAL A 261 17.68 5.53 2.82
CA VAL A 261 17.02 4.77 1.74
C VAL A 261 17.92 3.63 1.26
N HIS A 262 19.20 3.90 0.99
CA HIS A 262 20.15 2.85 0.58
C HIS A 262 20.28 1.74 1.64
N ARG A 263 20.49 2.10 2.90
CA ARG A 263 20.60 1.11 3.99
C ARG A 263 19.33 0.25 4.12
N LEU A 264 18.16 0.85 4.00
CA LEU A 264 16.88 0.12 4.07
C LEU A 264 16.70 -0.81 2.86
N THR A 265 17.12 -0.39 1.67
CA THR A 265 17.11 -1.24 0.47
C THR A 265 18.03 -2.45 0.64
N ASP A 266 19.27 -2.23 1.11
CA ASP A 266 20.21 -3.32 1.40
C ASP A 266 19.64 -4.31 2.44
N GLN A 267 18.96 -3.79 3.49
CA GLN A 267 18.32 -4.63 4.50
C GLN A 267 17.13 -5.41 3.95
N ALA A 268 16.35 -4.80 3.04
CA ALA A 268 15.27 -5.50 2.36
C ALA A 268 15.80 -6.64 1.51
N GLU A 269 16.86 -6.42 0.73
CA GLU A 269 17.51 -7.47 -0.07
C GLU A 269 18.07 -8.60 0.82
N ALA A 270 18.75 -8.25 1.91
CA ALA A 270 19.29 -9.24 2.85
C ALA A 270 18.20 -10.09 3.52
N ALA A 271 17.01 -9.54 3.76
CA ALA A 271 15.89 -10.31 4.30
C ALA A 271 15.40 -11.42 3.37
N LEU A 272 15.72 -11.34 2.07
CA LEU A 272 15.37 -12.33 1.06
C LEU A 272 16.46 -13.40 0.83
N GLU A 273 17.58 -13.31 1.53
CA GLU A 273 18.62 -14.34 1.50
C GLU A 273 18.03 -15.68 1.97
N GLY A 274 18.24 -16.73 1.17
CA GLY A 274 17.70 -18.06 1.45
C GLY A 274 16.42 -18.42 0.73
N PHE A 275 15.83 -17.52 -0.05
CA PHE A 275 14.79 -17.85 -1.02
C PHE A 275 15.40 -18.19 -2.39
N ASP A 276 14.75 -19.12 -3.11
CA ASP A 276 15.28 -19.60 -4.38
C ASP A 276 15.15 -18.60 -5.54
N GLN A 277 14.17 -17.70 -5.53
CA GLN A 277 13.87 -16.77 -6.63
C GLN A 277 13.49 -15.38 -6.11
N PRO A 278 14.40 -14.64 -5.44
CA PRO A 278 14.10 -13.33 -4.86
C PRO A 278 14.21 -12.16 -5.85
N GLU A 279 14.63 -12.39 -7.09
CA GLU A 279 15.09 -11.35 -8.01
C GLU A 279 14.03 -10.30 -8.32
N PHE A 280 12.74 -10.69 -8.42
CA PHE A 280 11.67 -9.73 -8.65
C PHE A 280 11.55 -8.73 -7.48
N LEU A 281 11.51 -9.24 -6.26
CA LEU A 281 11.38 -8.39 -5.08
C LEU A 281 12.63 -7.53 -4.82
N ILE A 282 13.81 -8.03 -5.14
CA ILE A 282 15.06 -7.24 -5.13
C ILE A 282 14.94 -6.07 -6.10
N GLN A 283 14.56 -6.33 -7.35
CA GLN A 283 14.40 -5.27 -8.36
C GLN A 283 13.26 -4.30 -8.01
N LEU A 284 12.18 -4.79 -7.39
CA LEU A 284 11.11 -3.93 -6.89
C LEU A 284 11.66 -2.93 -5.84
N ALA A 285 12.43 -3.40 -4.87
CA ALA A 285 13.04 -2.55 -3.84
C ALA A 285 13.97 -1.50 -4.47
N GLN A 286 14.85 -1.93 -5.37
CA GLN A 286 15.77 -1.03 -6.08
C GLN A 286 15.03 0.00 -6.93
N SER A 287 13.97 -0.41 -7.65
CA SER A 287 13.17 0.48 -8.49
C SER A 287 12.47 1.57 -7.69
N LEU A 288 11.93 1.22 -6.52
CA LEU A 288 11.26 2.16 -5.64
C LEU A 288 12.23 3.13 -4.96
N ALA A 289 13.45 2.68 -4.62
CA ALA A 289 14.50 3.52 -4.06
C ALA A 289 15.11 4.50 -5.09
N GLN A 290 15.12 4.14 -6.38
CA GLN A 290 15.73 4.95 -7.45
C GLN A 290 14.72 5.75 -8.27
N ARG A 291 13.43 5.66 -7.98
CA ARG A 291 12.38 6.34 -8.73
C ARG A 291 12.55 7.86 -8.72
N ARG A 292 12.12 8.47 -9.81
CA ARG A 292 12.10 9.94 -10.02
C ARG A 292 10.67 10.48 -10.09
N LYS A 293 9.66 9.56 -10.01
CA LYS A 293 8.22 9.87 -10.12
C LYS A 293 7.45 9.06 -9.06
#